data_a2302f25aed56fa923349197e07a97c5
#
_entry.id   a2302f25aed56fa923349197e07a97c5
#
_cell.length_a   1.000
_cell.length_b   1.000
_cell.length_c   1.000
_cell.angle_alpha   90.00
_cell.angle_beta   90.00
_cell.angle_gamma   90.00
#
_symmetry.space_group_name_H-M   'P 1'
#
loop_
_entity.id
_entity.type
_entity.pdbx_description
1 polymer ?
#
loop_
_entity_poly.entity_id
_entity_poly.type
_entity_poly.pdbx_seq_one_letter_code
_entity_poly.pdbx_strand_id
1 'polypeptide(L)'
;MAHSISRRQFLQGSGAAALSVAAAGLLSSCGGSSASNGGSTGAAGSSSTYTVLYSRQPATLNYLVCSADPDLYHGTQCIDTLVEYDNRGKIREGLATAWEWDADSLTWTFHLRDENWVDCNGEVLGPVTAQDFVDALAYVLNPDYASSTASLVTPYVAGADDYYNYCVYRNNANNGTVAEDGTTYAIDANGTVTAAAADGTTTEYPAVDFSTVGVKAVDDHTLTYTLNFDFPGFLSLLSYAPYEPAYGPLLEEFADQFCTSAETACSCGAFYLA
;
A
#
# COMPACT_ATOMS: atom_id res chain seq x y z
N MET A 1 3.22 34.60 39.66
CA MET A 1 1.97 33.81 39.80
C MET A 1 1.59 33.32 38.41
N ALA A 2 1.77 32.05 38.15
CA ALA A 2 1.41 31.46 36.84
C ALA A 2 -0.09 31.08 36.85
N HIS A 3 -0.87 31.75 36.03
CA HIS A 3 -2.28 31.37 35.83
C HIS A 3 -2.38 30.13 34.96
N SER A 4 -2.86 29.03 35.52
CA SER A 4 -3.18 27.83 34.75
C SER A 4 -4.51 28.01 33.99
N ILE A 5 -4.46 27.94 32.68
CA ILE A 5 -5.65 27.98 31.80
C ILE A 5 -6.26 26.58 31.77
N SER A 6 -7.57 26.46 32.05
CA SER A 6 -8.27 25.19 32.00
C SER A 6 -8.51 24.73 30.54
N ARG A 7 -8.59 23.40 30.29
CA ARG A 7 -8.89 22.84 28.95
C ARG A 7 -10.16 23.42 28.31
N ARG A 8 -11.15 23.77 29.12
CA ARG A 8 -12.40 24.38 28.67
C ARG A 8 -12.20 25.81 28.20
N GLN A 9 -11.33 26.59 28.85
CA GLN A 9 -10.98 27.96 28.46
C GLN A 9 -10.13 27.98 27.19
N PHE A 10 -9.25 26.97 26.99
CA PHE A 10 -8.48 26.81 25.77
C PHE A 10 -9.39 26.52 24.57
N LEU A 11 -10.36 25.61 24.70
CA LEU A 11 -11.29 25.26 23.62
C LEU A 11 -12.27 26.41 23.29
N GLN A 12 -12.64 27.22 24.26
CA GLN A 12 -13.46 28.39 24.02
C GLN A 12 -12.68 29.53 23.34
N GLY A 13 -11.40 29.67 23.61
CA GLY A 13 -10.50 30.63 22.97
C GLY A 13 -10.22 30.31 21.50
N SER A 14 -10.01 29.01 21.18
CA SER A 14 -9.73 28.55 19.81
C SER A 14 -10.98 28.68 18.89
N GLY A 15 -12.18 28.50 19.41
CA GLY A 15 -13.42 28.71 18.65
C GLY A 15 -13.65 30.15 18.21
N ALA A 16 -13.28 31.13 19.06
CA ALA A 16 -13.41 32.55 18.74
C ALA A 16 -12.38 33.04 17.70
N ALA A 17 -11.18 32.47 17.71
CA ALA A 17 -10.13 32.79 16.72
C ALA A 17 -10.48 32.24 15.32
N ALA A 18 -11.11 31.08 15.22
CA ALA A 18 -11.54 30.50 13.94
C ALA A 18 -12.65 31.32 13.27
N LEU A 19 -13.57 31.86 14.05
CA LEU A 19 -14.65 32.72 13.54
C LEU A 19 -14.18 34.10 13.09
N SER A 20 -13.10 34.66 13.68
CA SER A 20 -12.57 35.94 13.29
C SER A 20 -11.82 35.93 11.95
N VAL A 21 -11.17 34.77 11.60
CA VAL A 21 -10.50 34.61 10.29
C VAL A 21 -11.53 34.43 9.17
N ALA A 22 -12.64 33.74 9.42
CA ALA A 22 -13.73 33.59 8.44
C ALA A 22 -14.47 34.90 8.15
N ALA A 23 -14.63 35.78 9.16
CA ALA A 23 -15.28 37.06 8.98
C ALA A 23 -14.40 38.10 8.24
N ALA A 24 -13.05 38.02 8.37
CA ALA A 24 -12.15 38.92 7.65
C ALA A 24 -12.06 38.56 6.14
N GLY A 25 -12.27 37.30 5.77
CA GLY A 25 -12.30 36.86 4.35
C GLY A 25 -13.54 37.31 3.59
N LEU A 26 -14.68 37.56 4.29
CA LEU A 26 -15.92 38.00 3.67
C LEU A 26 -16.01 39.52 3.44
N LEU A 27 -15.16 40.33 4.07
CA LEU A 27 -15.16 41.80 3.95
C LEU A 27 -14.23 42.35 2.88
N SER A 28 -13.34 41.52 2.31
CA SER A 28 -12.42 41.95 1.23
C SER A 28 -12.97 41.77 -0.19
N SER A 29 -14.23 41.35 -0.35
CA SER A 29 -14.87 41.11 -1.65
C SER A 29 -15.70 42.28 -2.19
N CYS A 30 -15.70 43.46 -1.56
CA CYS A 30 -16.45 44.62 -2.06
C CYS A 30 -15.53 45.82 -2.26
N GLY A 31 -15.09 46.05 -3.48
CA GLY A 31 -14.49 47.31 -3.85
C GLY A 31 -13.70 47.28 -5.15
N GLY A 32 -14.27 47.70 -6.29
CA GLY A 32 -13.51 48.06 -7.47
C GLY A 32 -14.17 47.72 -8.80
N SER A 33 -15.03 48.64 -9.25
CA SER A 33 -15.66 48.62 -10.57
C SER A 33 -14.68 48.72 -11.71
N SER A 34 -14.86 47.93 -12.79
CA SER A 34 -14.84 48.46 -14.17
C SER A 34 -15.41 47.40 -15.13
N ALA A 35 -16.35 47.85 -15.91
CA ALA A 35 -17.10 47.05 -16.87
C ALA A 35 -16.28 46.65 -18.10
N SER A 36 -16.48 45.41 -18.59
CA SER A 36 -16.61 45.15 -20.02
C SER A 36 -17.33 43.84 -20.27
N ASN A 37 -18.27 43.94 -21.16
CA ASN A 37 -19.29 43.09 -21.66
C ASN A 37 -18.74 41.77 -22.26
N GLY A 38 -19.43 40.65 -22.01
CA GLY A 38 -19.21 39.40 -22.70
C GLY A 38 -19.81 38.20 -21.97
N GLY A 39 -21.05 37.88 -22.26
CA GLY A 39 -21.76 36.76 -21.65
C GLY A 39 -21.11 35.41 -21.98
N SER A 40 -20.95 34.64 -20.96
CA SER A 40 -20.90 33.17 -21.01
C SER A 40 -21.32 32.68 -19.61
N THR A 41 -22.53 32.18 -19.52
CA THR A 41 -23.02 31.42 -18.36
C THR A 41 -22.41 30.03 -18.39
N GLY A 42 -21.10 29.95 -18.09
CA GLY A 42 -20.45 28.72 -17.70
C GLY A 42 -20.63 28.57 -16.20
N ALA A 43 -21.31 27.54 -15.75
CA ALA A 43 -21.25 27.13 -14.36
C ALA A 43 -19.76 27.00 -13.97
N ALA A 44 -19.29 27.89 -13.10
CA ALA A 44 -17.98 27.74 -12.49
C ALA A 44 -18.06 26.50 -11.62
N GLY A 45 -17.52 25.38 -12.13
CA GLY A 45 -17.21 24.23 -11.32
C GLY A 45 -16.29 24.70 -10.20
N SER A 46 -16.73 24.64 -8.96
CA SER A 46 -15.87 24.87 -7.82
C SER A 46 -14.83 23.76 -7.81
N SER A 47 -13.63 24.03 -8.32
CA SER A 47 -12.50 23.15 -8.09
C SER A 47 -12.20 23.20 -6.59
N SER A 48 -12.63 22.15 -5.86
CA SER A 48 -12.26 21.98 -4.47
C SER A 48 -10.84 21.40 -4.43
N THR A 49 -9.89 22.20 -4.00
CA THR A 49 -8.51 21.75 -3.78
C THR A 49 -8.39 21.29 -2.34
N TYR A 50 -7.96 20.04 -2.14
CA TYR A 50 -7.57 19.51 -0.85
C TYR A 50 -6.05 19.61 -0.72
N THR A 51 -5.57 20.24 0.37
CA THR A 51 -4.14 20.43 0.59
C THR A 51 -3.69 19.65 1.82
N VAL A 52 -2.69 18.79 1.65
CA VAL A 52 -2.05 18.03 2.72
C VAL A 52 -0.65 18.58 2.96
N LEU A 53 -0.26 18.67 4.23
CA LEU A 53 1.09 19.04 4.62
C LEU A 53 1.88 17.78 4.99
N TYR A 54 3.03 17.64 4.38
CA TYR A 54 4.00 16.58 4.71
C TYR A 54 5.03 17.10 5.71
N SER A 55 5.44 16.27 6.64
CA SER A 55 6.52 16.58 7.59
C SER A 55 7.90 16.63 6.92
N ARG A 56 8.06 15.91 5.82
CA ARG A 56 9.23 15.89 4.93
C ARG A 56 8.79 15.55 3.51
N GLN A 57 9.67 15.73 2.54
CA GLN A 57 9.44 15.21 1.20
C GLN A 57 9.44 13.67 1.24
N PRO A 58 8.51 12.99 0.57
CA PRO A 58 8.55 11.54 0.40
C PRO A 58 9.89 11.08 -0.19
N ALA A 59 10.42 9.98 0.31
CA ALA A 59 11.65 9.38 -0.21
C ALA A 59 11.36 8.49 -1.42
N THR A 60 10.17 7.89 -1.46
CA THR A 60 9.65 7.08 -2.56
C THR A 60 8.15 7.23 -2.66
N LEU A 61 7.60 6.98 -3.83
CA LEU A 61 6.16 6.83 -4.05
C LEU A 61 5.74 5.36 -4.08
N ASN A 62 6.70 4.42 -4.08
CA ASN A 62 6.41 2.99 -4.07
C ASN A 62 5.89 2.54 -2.68
N TYR A 63 4.57 2.46 -2.58
CA TYR A 63 3.87 2.09 -1.34
C TYR A 63 4.15 0.65 -0.91
N LEU A 64 4.49 -0.26 -1.83
CA LEU A 64 4.76 -1.67 -1.52
C LEU A 64 6.08 -1.90 -0.79
N VAL A 65 7.01 -0.93 -0.82
CA VAL A 65 8.34 -1.10 -0.22
C VAL A 65 8.59 -0.22 0.99
N CYS A 66 7.78 0.81 1.21
CA CYS A 66 7.98 1.77 2.30
C CYS A 66 7.06 1.51 3.50
N SER A 67 7.49 1.99 4.68
CA SER A 67 6.74 1.91 5.93
C SER A 67 6.62 3.26 6.65
N ALA A 68 7.19 4.33 6.08
CA ALA A 68 7.19 5.65 6.71
C ALA A 68 5.97 6.48 6.28
N ASP A 69 5.29 7.10 7.26
CA ASP A 69 4.07 7.89 7.04
C ASP A 69 4.11 8.84 5.84
N PRO A 70 5.14 9.70 5.65
CA PRO A 70 5.14 10.62 4.51
C PRO A 70 5.18 9.91 3.15
N ASP A 71 5.74 8.72 3.06
CA ASP A 71 5.87 7.96 1.83
C ASP A 71 4.57 7.21 1.49
N LEU A 72 3.72 6.92 2.49
CA LEU A 72 2.45 6.22 2.33
C LEU A 72 1.26 7.13 2.04
N TYR A 73 1.37 8.44 2.28
CA TYR A 73 0.22 9.34 2.14
C TYR A 73 -0.40 9.34 0.75
N HIS A 74 0.40 9.24 -0.31
CA HIS A 74 -0.15 9.19 -1.66
C HIS A 74 -0.81 7.83 -1.93
N GLY A 75 -0.20 6.72 -1.48
CA GLY A 75 -0.77 5.37 -1.59
C GLY A 75 -2.18 5.34 -1.02
N THR A 76 -2.36 5.79 0.23
CA THR A 76 -3.67 5.83 0.90
C THR A 76 -4.74 6.70 0.21
N GLN A 77 -4.37 7.55 -0.75
CA GLN A 77 -5.31 8.38 -1.52
C GLN A 77 -5.52 7.84 -2.94
N CYS A 78 -4.54 7.13 -3.48
CA CYS A 78 -4.51 6.68 -4.86
C CYS A 78 -4.82 5.18 -5.00
N ILE A 79 -4.67 4.41 -3.94
CA ILE A 79 -4.88 2.95 -3.95
C ILE A 79 -5.99 2.60 -2.96
N ASP A 80 -7.03 1.95 -3.43
CA ASP A 80 -8.06 1.37 -2.57
C ASP A 80 -7.60 0.00 -2.04
N THR A 81 -7.90 -0.25 -0.77
CA THR A 81 -7.61 -1.51 -0.09
C THR A 81 -8.79 -2.49 -0.17
N LEU A 82 -8.58 -3.76 0.19
CA LEU A 82 -9.68 -4.75 0.27
C LEU A 82 -10.79 -4.28 1.21
N VAL A 83 -10.39 -3.78 2.37
CA VAL A 83 -11.30 -3.28 3.40
C VAL A 83 -10.79 -1.94 3.93
N GLU A 84 -11.68 -1.08 4.37
CA GLU A 84 -11.35 0.24 4.90
C GLU A 84 -11.90 0.43 6.32
N TYR A 85 -11.49 1.50 6.98
CA TYR A 85 -12.09 1.94 8.23
C TYR A 85 -13.04 3.11 8.01
N ASP A 86 -14.24 3.02 8.59
CA ASP A 86 -15.13 4.18 8.69
C ASP A 86 -14.61 5.20 9.75
N ASN A 87 -15.26 6.36 9.82
CA ASN A 87 -14.92 7.41 10.77
C ASN A 87 -15.12 7.04 12.26
N ARG A 88 -15.62 5.83 12.54
CA ARG A 88 -15.80 5.25 13.89
C ARG A 88 -14.85 4.11 14.17
N GLY A 89 -13.93 3.81 13.24
CA GLY A 89 -12.97 2.72 13.34
C GLY A 89 -13.59 1.33 13.13
N LYS A 90 -14.71 1.22 12.40
CA LYS A 90 -15.27 -0.05 11.97
C LYS A 90 -14.78 -0.39 10.58
N ILE A 91 -14.42 -1.65 10.38
CA ILE A 91 -14.10 -2.20 9.07
C ILE A 91 -15.35 -2.14 8.19
N ARG A 92 -15.19 -1.65 6.97
CA ARG A 92 -16.18 -1.57 5.92
C ARG A 92 -15.62 -2.06 4.59
N GLU A 93 -16.49 -2.20 3.62
CA GLU A 93 -16.15 -2.54 2.24
C GLU A 93 -15.20 -1.49 1.65
N GLY A 94 -14.16 -2.00 0.97
CA GLY A 94 -13.26 -1.26 0.09
C GLY A 94 -13.39 -1.81 -1.34
N LEU A 95 -12.33 -2.42 -1.88
CA LEU A 95 -12.41 -3.19 -3.13
C LEU A 95 -13.19 -4.51 -2.93
N ALA A 96 -13.14 -5.10 -1.73
CA ALA A 96 -13.98 -6.25 -1.41
C ALA A 96 -15.37 -5.80 -0.94
N THR A 97 -16.42 -6.32 -1.56
CA THR A 97 -17.83 -6.09 -1.22
C THR A 97 -18.39 -7.12 -0.24
N ALA A 98 -17.73 -8.25 -0.13
CA ALA A 98 -18.04 -9.30 0.83
C ALA A 98 -16.80 -10.13 1.14
N TRP A 99 -16.78 -10.76 2.31
CA TRP A 99 -15.73 -11.70 2.70
C TRP A 99 -16.26 -12.77 3.65
N GLU A 100 -15.62 -13.92 3.62
CA GLU A 100 -15.98 -15.11 4.37
C GLU A 100 -14.74 -15.70 5.03
N TRP A 101 -14.89 -16.27 6.23
CA TRP A 101 -13.85 -16.98 6.94
C TRP A 101 -14.21 -18.45 7.08
N ASP A 102 -13.33 -19.32 6.60
CA ASP A 102 -13.38 -20.75 6.83
C ASP A 102 -12.32 -21.15 7.87
N ALA A 103 -12.78 -21.48 9.08
CA ALA A 103 -11.91 -21.83 10.19
C ALA A 103 -11.25 -23.21 10.02
N ASP A 104 -11.85 -24.12 9.25
CA ASP A 104 -11.31 -25.46 9.03
C ASP A 104 -10.09 -25.41 8.08
N SER A 105 -10.14 -24.57 7.07
CA SER A 105 -9.04 -24.35 6.11
C SER A 105 -8.16 -23.14 6.42
N LEU A 106 -8.47 -22.38 7.47
CA LEU A 106 -7.81 -21.12 7.83
C LEU A 106 -7.78 -20.12 6.66
N THR A 107 -8.88 -20.05 5.90
CA THR A 107 -8.91 -19.30 4.64
C THR A 107 -9.97 -18.21 4.68
N TRP A 108 -9.54 -17.00 4.35
CA TRP A 108 -10.41 -15.89 3.99
C TRP A 108 -10.66 -15.90 2.48
N THR A 109 -11.93 -15.68 2.10
CA THR A 109 -12.35 -15.46 0.70
C THR A 109 -12.94 -14.07 0.58
N PHE A 110 -12.47 -13.28 -0.41
CA PHE A 110 -12.91 -11.93 -0.68
C PHE A 110 -13.53 -11.84 -2.07
N HIS A 111 -14.65 -11.13 -2.19
CA HIS A 111 -15.35 -10.87 -3.46
C HIS A 111 -15.18 -9.42 -3.84
N LEU A 112 -14.52 -9.15 -4.97
CA LEU A 112 -14.14 -7.82 -5.42
C LEU A 112 -15.28 -7.16 -6.23
N ARG A 113 -15.41 -5.83 -6.10
CA ARG A 113 -16.22 -5.02 -7.01
C ARG A 113 -15.49 -4.78 -8.33
N ASP A 114 -16.25 -4.33 -9.32
CA ASP A 114 -15.67 -3.76 -10.54
C ASP A 114 -14.97 -2.44 -10.19
N GLU A 115 -13.71 -2.32 -10.57
CA GLU A 115 -12.90 -1.11 -10.46
C GLU A 115 -11.85 -1.11 -11.57
N ASN A 116 -11.28 0.06 -11.89
CA ASN A 116 -10.26 0.17 -12.92
C ASN A 116 -8.99 0.83 -12.41
N TRP A 117 -7.87 0.38 -12.94
CA TRP A 117 -6.62 1.09 -12.88
C TRP A 117 -6.61 2.27 -13.86
N VAL A 118 -6.08 3.40 -13.43
CA VAL A 118 -5.85 4.59 -14.26
C VAL A 118 -4.39 5.04 -14.17
N ASP A 119 -3.88 5.62 -15.25
CA ASP A 119 -2.55 6.20 -15.33
C ASP A 119 -2.50 7.65 -14.79
N CYS A 120 -1.34 8.30 -14.91
CA CYS A 120 -1.11 9.68 -14.52
C CYS A 120 -1.89 10.72 -15.36
N ASN A 121 -2.51 10.34 -16.47
CA ASN A 121 -3.39 11.18 -17.28
C ASN A 121 -4.87 10.93 -16.97
N GLY A 122 -5.17 9.95 -16.10
CA GLY A 122 -6.52 9.50 -15.82
C GLY A 122 -7.10 8.59 -16.91
N GLU A 123 -6.25 8.02 -17.79
CA GLU A 123 -6.68 7.05 -18.79
C GLU A 123 -6.75 5.64 -18.19
N VAL A 124 -7.78 4.88 -18.54
CA VAL A 124 -8.00 3.53 -18.02
C VAL A 124 -6.96 2.58 -18.61
N LEU A 125 -6.22 1.89 -17.73
CA LEU A 125 -5.24 0.87 -18.07
C LEU A 125 -5.87 -0.52 -18.19
N GLY A 126 -6.79 -0.84 -17.29
CA GLY A 126 -7.46 -2.14 -17.22
C GLY A 126 -8.26 -2.32 -15.93
N PRO A 127 -8.98 -3.45 -15.77
CA PRO A 127 -9.70 -3.75 -14.54
C PRO A 127 -8.75 -4.06 -13.39
N VAL A 128 -9.18 -3.76 -12.17
CA VAL A 128 -8.58 -4.30 -10.94
C VAL A 128 -9.06 -5.74 -10.77
N THR A 129 -8.13 -6.65 -10.57
CA THR A 129 -8.42 -8.08 -10.43
C THR A 129 -7.81 -8.67 -9.15
N ALA A 130 -8.25 -9.86 -8.78
CA ALA A 130 -7.65 -10.62 -7.69
C ALA A 130 -6.16 -10.93 -7.94
N GLN A 131 -5.74 -11.04 -9.21
CA GLN A 131 -4.35 -11.27 -9.57
C GLN A 131 -3.44 -10.11 -9.18
N ASP A 132 -3.93 -8.86 -9.20
CA ASP A 132 -3.15 -7.67 -8.82
C ASP A 132 -2.71 -7.71 -7.34
N PHE A 133 -3.49 -8.36 -6.47
CA PHE A 133 -3.12 -8.61 -5.06
C PHE A 133 -2.05 -9.70 -4.94
N VAL A 134 -2.13 -10.73 -5.78
CA VAL A 134 -1.16 -11.83 -5.82
C VAL A 134 0.20 -11.31 -6.30
N ASP A 135 0.20 -10.50 -7.36
CA ASP A 135 1.41 -9.91 -7.95
C ASP A 135 2.05 -8.90 -6.99
N ALA A 136 1.25 -8.06 -6.34
CA ALA A 136 1.72 -7.12 -5.32
C ALA A 136 2.38 -7.86 -4.14
N LEU A 137 1.78 -8.95 -3.65
CA LEU A 137 2.34 -9.71 -2.54
C LEU A 137 3.63 -10.43 -2.95
N ALA A 138 3.71 -10.93 -4.19
CA ALA A 138 4.94 -11.52 -4.74
C ALA A 138 6.07 -10.47 -4.79
N TYR A 139 5.74 -9.24 -5.17
CA TYR A 139 6.68 -8.13 -5.17
C TYR A 139 7.17 -7.78 -3.76
N VAL A 140 6.27 -7.66 -2.78
CA VAL A 140 6.60 -7.38 -1.38
C VAL A 140 7.49 -8.46 -0.76
N LEU A 141 7.23 -9.73 -1.08
CA LEU A 141 7.98 -10.87 -0.56
C LEU A 141 9.28 -11.16 -1.33
N ASN A 142 9.57 -10.43 -2.40
CA ASN A 142 10.85 -10.54 -3.09
C ASN A 142 11.90 -9.59 -2.47
N PRO A 143 12.96 -10.10 -1.81
CA PRO A 143 13.98 -9.27 -1.15
C PRO A 143 14.78 -8.39 -2.12
N ASP A 144 14.73 -8.66 -3.45
CA ASP A 144 15.37 -7.81 -4.45
C ASP A 144 14.78 -6.38 -4.45
N TYR A 145 13.52 -6.24 -4.08
CA TYR A 145 12.82 -4.94 -3.98
C TYR A 145 12.92 -4.29 -2.60
N ALA A 146 13.56 -4.97 -1.64
CA ALA A 146 13.86 -4.46 -0.30
C ALA A 146 12.65 -3.88 0.45
N SER A 147 11.47 -4.51 0.33
CA SER A 147 10.29 -4.07 1.06
C SER A 147 10.53 -4.10 2.57
N SER A 148 10.33 -2.96 3.24
CA SER A 148 10.43 -2.85 4.70
C SER A 148 9.21 -3.43 5.43
N THR A 149 8.18 -3.86 4.70
CA THR A 149 6.90 -4.32 5.25
C THR A 149 6.66 -5.83 5.08
N ALA A 150 7.58 -6.57 4.47
CA ALA A 150 7.48 -8.03 4.32
C ALA A 150 7.20 -8.76 5.66
N SER A 151 7.74 -8.23 6.78
CA SER A 151 7.51 -8.75 8.13
C SER A 151 6.05 -8.64 8.62
N LEU A 152 5.21 -7.86 7.95
CA LEU A 152 3.76 -7.81 8.21
C LEU A 152 3.00 -8.94 7.46
N VAL A 153 3.67 -9.67 6.57
CA VAL A 153 3.09 -10.72 5.75
C VAL A 153 3.59 -12.10 6.19
N THR A 154 4.90 -12.26 6.33
CA THR A 154 5.56 -13.56 6.54
C THR A 154 5.03 -14.36 7.73
N PRO A 155 4.66 -13.77 8.89
CA PRO A 155 4.15 -14.55 10.02
C PRO A 155 2.72 -15.06 9.83
N TYR A 156 1.93 -14.38 8.99
CA TYR A 156 0.47 -14.57 8.93
C TYR A 156 0.03 -15.41 7.74
N VAL A 157 0.56 -15.12 6.54
CA VAL A 157 0.16 -15.81 5.31
C VAL A 157 0.92 -17.12 5.18
N ALA A 158 0.20 -18.22 4.94
CA ALA A 158 0.78 -19.55 4.82
C ALA A 158 1.86 -19.59 3.73
N GLY A 159 3.00 -20.23 4.01
CA GLY A 159 4.12 -20.37 3.08
C GLY A 159 4.88 -19.07 2.75
N ALA A 160 4.46 -17.91 3.24
CA ALA A 160 5.11 -16.63 2.95
C ALA A 160 6.52 -16.53 3.58
N ASP A 161 6.71 -17.07 4.78
CA ASP A 161 8.01 -17.09 5.46
C ASP A 161 9.01 -17.99 4.73
N ASP A 162 8.58 -19.19 4.34
CA ASP A 162 9.40 -20.14 3.59
C ASP A 162 9.84 -19.56 2.24
N TYR A 163 8.90 -18.95 1.52
CA TYR A 163 9.19 -18.30 0.24
C TYR A 163 10.16 -17.12 0.40
N TYR A 164 9.91 -16.23 1.36
CA TYR A 164 10.75 -15.06 1.61
C TYR A 164 12.18 -15.47 1.97
N ASN A 165 12.33 -16.41 2.91
CA ASN A 165 13.63 -16.90 3.36
C ASN A 165 14.40 -17.60 2.22
N TYR A 166 13.71 -18.42 1.42
CA TYR A 166 14.32 -19.00 0.21
C TYR A 166 14.82 -17.92 -0.76
N CYS A 167 14.02 -16.87 -1.00
CA CYS A 167 14.43 -15.78 -1.88
C CYS A 167 15.64 -15.02 -1.33
N VAL A 168 15.74 -14.81 -0.01
CA VAL A 168 16.94 -14.22 0.64
C VAL A 168 18.17 -15.08 0.41
N TYR A 169 18.06 -16.40 0.62
CA TYR A 169 19.20 -17.30 0.43
C TYR A 169 19.62 -17.41 -1.04
N ARG A 170 18.64 -17.50 -1.95
CA ARG A 170 18.87 -17.47 -3.40
C ARG A 170 19.59 -16.19 -3.82
N ASN A 171 19.17 -15.04 -3.28
CA ASN A 171 19.76 -13.74 -3.58
C ASN A 171 21.21 -13.67 -3.07
N ASN A 172 21.47 -14.14 -1.85
CA ASN A 172 22.81 -14.25 -1.30
C ASN A 172 23.72 -15.14 -2.17
N ALA A 173 23.20 -16.27 -2.64
CA ALA A 173 23.96 -17.17 -3.52
C ALA A 173 24.29 -16.52 -4.87
N ASN A 174 23.32 -15.84 -5.50
CA ASN A 174 23.50 -15.16 -6.79
C ASN A 174 24.49 -14.00 -6.70
N ASN A 175 24.50 -13.27 -5.58
CA ASN A 175 25.38 -12.13 -5.36
C ASN A 175 26.73 -12.50 -4.74
N GLY A 176 26.97 -13.78 -4.41
CA GLY A 176 28.17 -14.22 -3.72
C GLY A 176 28.33 -13.58 -2.34
N THR A 177 27.23 -13.30 -1.67
CA THR A 177 27.21 -12.66 -0.34
C THR A 177 27.73 -13.63 0.71
N VAL A 178 28.57 -13.14 1.63
CA VAL A 178 29.00 -13.84 2.83
C VAL A 178 28.27 -13.19 4.02
N ALA A 179 27.56 -13.98 4.81
CA ALA A 179 26.88 -13.48 5.99
C ALA A 179 27.86 -13.05 7.09
N GLU A 180 27.42 -12.27 8.07
CA GLU A 180 28.26 -11.76 9.15
C GLU A 180 28.91 -12.88 9.99
N ASP A 181 28.25 -14.05 10.10
CA ASP A 181 28.77 -15.25 10.77
C ASP A 181 29.72 -16.09 9.91
N GLY A 182 30.02 -15.62 8.71
CA GLY A 182 30.88 -16.31 7.74
C GLY A 182 30.18 -17.35 6.88
N THR A 183 28.85 -17.49 6.97
CA THR A 183 28.08 -18.41 6.12
C THR A 183 28.14 -17.97 4.66
N THR A 184 28.44 -18.91 3.77
CA THR A 184 28.43 -18.73 2.30
C THR A 184 27.26 -19.46 1.67
N TYR A 185 26.80 -19.00 0.52
CA TYR A 185 25.64 -19.55 -0.18
C TYR A 185 26.02 -19.95 -1.61
N ALA A 186 25.52 -21.10 -2.05
CA ALA A 186 25.63 -21.58 -3.43
C ALA A 186 24.28 -22.09 -3.91
N ILE A 187 23.98 -21.93 -5.19
CA ILE A 187 22.73 -22.39 -5.80
C ILE A 187 23.06 -23.39 -6.92
N ASP A 188 22.33 -24.50 -6.98
CA ASP A 188 22.45 -25.51 -8.02
C ASP A 188 21.51 -25.25 -9.21
N ALA A 189 21.61 -26.10 -10.24
CA ALA A 189 20.78 -26.02 -11.43
C ALA A 189 19.29 -26.31 -11.19
N ASN A 190 18.92 -26.89 -10.05
CA ASN A 190 17.54 -27.16 -9.64
C ASN A 190 16.96 -26.04 -8.77
N GLY A 191 17.76 -25.01 -8.48
CA GLY A 191 17.39 -23.91 -7.60
C GLY A 191 17.55 -24.22 -6.11
N THR A 192 18.15 -25.34 -5.72
CA THR A 192 18.46 -25.63 -4.32
C THR A 192 19.60 -24.76 -3.85
N VAL A 193 19.41 -24.03 -2.76
CA VAL A 193 20.45 -23.22 -2.14
C VAL A 193 21.11 -24.03 -1.02
N THR A 194 22.43 -24.12 -1.05
CA THR A 194 23.24 -24.68 0.04
C THR A 194 23.92 -23.56 0.80
N ALA A 195 23.61 -23.44 2.09
CA ALA A 195 24.32 -22.57 3.02
C ALA A 195 25.41 -23.36 3.71
N ALA A 196 26.67 -22.89 3.64
CA ALA A 196 27.82 -23.50 4.30
C ALA A 196 28.32 -22.55 5.40
N ALA A 197 28.18 -22.94 6.65
CA ALA A 197 28.66 -22.21 7.80
C ALA A 197 30.18 -22.31 7.94
N ALA A 198 30.81 -21.39 8.70
CA ALA A 198 32.23 -21.32 8.91
C ALA A 198 32.81 -22.57 9.61
N ASP A 199 31.99 -23.31 10.36
CA ASP A 199 32.37 -24.58 11.02
C ASP A 199 32.31 -25.80 10.08
N GLY A 200 31.92 -25.61 8.81
CA GLY A 200 31.78 -26.65 7.80
C GLY A 200 30.41 -27.33 7.77
N THR A 201 29.48 -26.93 8.63
CA THR A 201 28.10 -27.42 8.58
C THR A 201 27.41 -26.89 7.33
N THR A 202 26.65 -27.73 6.64
CA THR A 202 25.88 -27.34 5.46
C THR A 202 24.38 -27.56 5.70
N THR A 203 23.56 -26.61 5.21
CA THR A 203 22.10 -26.70 5.21
C THR A 203 21.58 -26.47 3.79
N GLU A 204 20.70 -27.36 3.34
CA GLU A 204 20.07 -27.24 2.03
C GLU A 204 18.67 -26.64 2.14
N TYR A 205 18.36 -25.68 1.27
CA TYR A 205 17.08 -25.03 1.12
C TYR A 205 16.55 -25.32 -0.29
N PRO A 206 15.59 -26.23 -0.42
CA PRO A 206 14.96 -26.54 -1.71
C PRO A 206 14.32 -25.28 -2.33
N ALA A 207 14.20 -25.27 -3.66
CA ALA A 207 13.47 -24.21 -4.34
C ALA A 207 12.03 -24.13 -3.84
N VAL A 208 11.58 -22.92 -3.48
CA VAL A 208 10.21 -22.62 -3.08
C VAL A 208 9.60 -21.75 -4.15
N ASP A 209 8.49 -22.22 -4.74
CA ASP A 209 7.73 -21.47 -5.74
C ASP A 209 6.68 -20.58 -5.06
N PHE A 210 6.42 -19.39 -5.61
CA PHE A 210 5.44 -18.46 -5.04
C PHE A 210 4.02 -19.05 -4.99
N SER A 211 3.69 -20.00 -5.86
CA SER A 211 2.39 -20.70 -5.83
C SER A 211 2.11 -21.45 -4.52
N THR A 212 3.14 -21.68 -3.67
CA THR A 212 2.99 -22.26 -2.34
C THR A 212 2.52 -21.25 -1.29
N VAL A 213 2.62 -19.96 -1.59
CA VAL A 213 2.13 -18.88 -0.72
C VAL A 213 0.61 -18.88 -0.70
N GLY A 214 0.03 -18.67 0.47
CA GLY A 214 -1.40 -18.76 0.73
C GLY A 214 -2.24 -17.60 0.20
N VAL A 215 -1.78 -16.88 -0.84
CA VAL A 215 -2.58 -15.88 -1.56
C VAL A 215 -2.88 -16.41 -2.95
N LYS A 216 -4.16 -16.36 -3.39
CA LYS A 216 -4.55 -16.87 -4.72
C LYS A 216 -5.71 -16.11 -5.31
N ALA A 217 -5.61 -15.75 -6.59
CA ALA A 217 -6.73 -15.39 -7.43
C ALA A 217 -7.44 -16.68 -7.88
N VAL A 218 -8.67 -16.87 -7.42
CA VAL A 218 -9.53 -17.99 -7.84
C VAL A 218 -10.12 -17.69 -9.22
N ASP A 219 -10.52 -16.46 -9.40
CA ASP A 219 -10.93 -15.81 -10.65
C ASP A 219 -10.66 -14.30 -10.55
N ASP A 220 -11.06 -13.49 -11.55
CA ASP A 220 -10.78 -12.06 -11.58
C ASP A 220 -11.35 -11.30 -10.37
N HIS A 221 -12.44 -11.79 -9.78
CA HIS A 221 -13.15 -11.14 -8.68
C HIS A 221 -13.12 -11.91 -7.36
N THR A 222 -12.43 -13.04 -7.29
CA THR A 222 -12.37 -13.87 -6.08
C THR A 222 -10.92 -14.07 -5.64
N LEU A 223 -10.57 -13.48 -4.51
CA LEU A 223 -9.26 -13.57 -3.88
C LEU A 223 -9.33 -14.40 -2.62
N THR A 224 -8.36 -15.28 -2.37
CA THR A 224 -8.25 -16.01 -1.11
C THR A 224 -6.92 -15.75 -0.42
N TYR A 225 -6.98 -15.72 0.93
CA TYR A 225 -5.81 -15.74 1.81
C TYR A 225 -5.92 -16.92 2.77
N THR A 226 -4.99 -17.85 2.70
CA THR A 226 -4.82 -18.94 3.69
C THR A 226 -3.78 -18.51 4.71
N LEU A 227 -4.10 -18.61 5.99
CA LEU A 227 -3.26 -18.17 7.10
C LEU A 227 -2.52 -19.34 7.76
N ASN A 228 -1.44 -19.04 8.47
CA ASN A 228 -0.71 -20.01 9.29
C ASN A 228 -1.50 -20.44 10.55
N PHE A 229 -2.38 -19.57 11.03
CA PHE A 229 -3.20 -19.79 12.24
C PHE A 229 -4.44 -18.87 12.21
N ASP A 230 -5.41 -19.16 13.05
CA ASP A 230 -6.57 -18.28 13.24
C ASP A 230 -6.12 -16.94 13.86
N PHE A 231 -6.23 -15.88 13.06
CA PHE A 231 -5.85 -14.54 13.45
C PHE A 231 -7.02 -13.56 13.29
N PRO A 232 -7.76 -13.26 14.37
CA PRO A 232 -8.93 -12.37 14.33
C PRO A 232 -8.62 -10.95 13.85
N GLY A 233 -7.35 -10.52 13.94
CA GLY A 233 -6.87 -9.21 13.50
C GLY A 233 -6.54 -9.12 12.00
N PHE A 234 -6.69 -10.20 11.22
CA PHE A 234 -6.24 -10.22 9.82
C PHE A 234 -6.91 -9.16 8.96
N LEU A 235 -8.22 -8.94 9.10
CA LEU A 235 -8.91 -7.88 8.36
C LEU A 235 -8.30 -6.49 8.60
N SER A 236 -7.75 -6.24 9.80
CA SER A 236 -7.07 -4.99 10.09
C SER A 236 -5.72 -4.86 9.37
N LEU A 237 -5.03 -5.99 9.10
CA LEU A 237 -3.79 -5.97 8.32
C LEU A 237 -4.02 -5.62 6.86
N LEU A 238 -5.21 -5.94 6.31
CA LEU A 238 -5.54 -5.70 4.91
C LEU A 238 -5.68 -4.22 4.55
N SER A 239 -5.66 -3.33 5.53
CA SER A 239 -5.59 -1.88 5.33
C SER A 239 -4.16 -1.32 5.32
N TYR A 240 -3.14 -2.19 5.37
CA TYR A 240 -1.73 -1.78 5.31
C TYR A 240 -1.15 -2.03 3.92
N ALA A 241 -0.20 -1.19 3.55
CA ALA A 241 0.42 -1.15 2.24
C ALA A 241 0.87 -2.51 1.63
N PRO A 242 1.46 -3.48 2.37
CA PRO A 242 1.87 -4.75 1.77
C PRO A 242 0.71 -5.62 1.28
N TYR A 243 -0.54 -5.26 1.62
CA TYR A 243 -1.75 -5.95 1.18
C TYR A 243 -2.55 -5.14 0.14
N GLU A 244 -2.07 -3.97 -0.26
CA GLU A 244 -2.64 -3.18 -1.34
C GLU A 244 -2.37 -3.85 -2.69
N PRO A 245 -3.28 -3.74 -3.67
CA PRO A 245 -3.07 -4.30 -5.00
C PRO A 245 -2.08 -3.46 -5.80
N ALA A 246 -1.50 -4.05 -6.84
CA ALA A 246 -0.70 -3.33 -7.82
C ALA A 246 -0.95 -3.90 -9.22
N TYR A 247 -1.02 -3.03 -10.22
CA TYR A 247 -1.26 -3.42 -11.60
C TYR A 247 -0.11 -4.26 -12.14
N GLY A 248 -0.35 -5.57 -12.30
CA GLY A 248 0.67 -6.56 -12.66
C GLY A 248 1.50 -6.19 -13.87
N PRO A 249 0.93 -5.71 -15.00
CA PRO A 249 1.70 -5.29 -16.17
C PRO A 249 2.71 -4.17 -15.89
N LEU A 250 2.39 -3.20 -15.01
CA LEU A 250 3.34 -2.15 -14.62
C LEU A 250 4.41 -2.67 -13.67
N LEU A 251 4.08 -3.60 -12.77
CA LEU A 251 5.09 -4.27 -11.93
C LEU A 251 6.10 -5.04 -12.77
N GLU A 252 5.65 -5.73 -13.82
CA GLU A 252 6.52 -6.48 -14.72
C GLU A 252 7.39 -5.54 -15.58
N GLU A 253 6.81 -4.44 -16.10
CA GLU A 253 7.50 -3.49 -16.96
C GLU A 253 8.56 -2.68 -16.22
N PHE A 254 8.22 -2.17 -15.03
CA PHE A 254 9.08 -1.22 -14.30
C PHE A 254 9.89 -1.83 -13.17
N ALA A 255 9.54 -3.00 -12.68
CA ALA A 255 10.27 -3.72 -11.63
C ALA A 255 10.62 -2.82 -10.42
N ASP A 256 11.90 -2.54 -10.17
CA ASP A 256 12.39 -1.65 -9.11
C ASP A 256 12.05 -0.17 -9.31
N GLN A 257 11.63 0.22 -10.52
CA GLN A 257 11.17 1.58 -10.85
C GLN A 257 9.65 1.75 -10.70
N PHE A 258 8.91 0.68 -10.33
CA PHE A 258 7.47 0.78 -10.11
C PHE A 258 7.14 1.86 -9.09
N CYS A 259 6.20 2.75 -9.43
CA CYS A 259 5.71 3.83 -8.58
C CYS A 259 6.83 4.73 -8.00
N THR A 260 7.89 5.01 -8.77
CA THR A 260 8.94 5.98 -8.42
C THR A 260 8.70 7.36 -9.03
N SER A 261 7.82 7.47 -10.02
CA SER A 261 7.34 8.71 -10.65
C SER A 261 5.87 8.56 -11.04
N ALA A 262 5.23 9.63 -11.48
CA ALA A 262 3.85 9.59 -11.94
C ALA A 262 3.67 8.67 -13.16
N GLU A 263 4.66 8.64 -14.07
CA GLU A 263 4.62 7.82 -15.28
C GLU A 263 4.75 6.31 -15.01
N THR A 264 5.36 5.93 -13.87
CA THR A 264 5.52 4.54 -13.46
C THR A 264 4.51 4.12 -12.38
N ALA A 265 3.56 5.01 -12.07
CA ALA A 265 2.49 4.80 -11.09
C ALA A 265 1.15 4.57 -11.80
N CYS A 266 0.26 3.87 -11.10
CA CYS A 266 -1.15 3.76 -11.45
C CYS A 266 -2.00 3.89 -10.18
N SER A 267 -3.28 4.10 -10.36
CA SER A 267 -4.21 4.35 -9.25
C SER A 267 -5.52 3.63 -9.47
N CYS A 268 -6.11 3.10 -8.39
CA CYS A 268 -7.46 2.52 -8.39
C CYS A 268 -8.34 3.13 -7.29
N GLY A 269 -7.85 4.17 -6.61
CA GLY A 269 -8.54 4.87 -5.55
C GLY A 269 -9.17 6.18 -5.98
N ALA A 270 -9.46 7.06 -5.01
CA ALA A 270 -10.18 8.31 -5.22
C ALA A 270 -9.37 9.37 -6.01
N PHE A 271 -8.06 9.26 -6.06
CA PHE A 271 -7.15 10.21 -6.72
C PHE A 271 -6.11 9.45 -7.55
N TYR A 272 -5.46 10.13 -8.47
CA TYR A 272 -4.30 9.65 -9.19
C TYR A 272 -3.16 10.67 -9.17
N LEU A 273 -1.94 10.20 -9.34
CA LEU A 273 -0.75 11.04 -9.48
C LEU A 273 -0.70 11.62 -10.90
N ALA A 274 -0.52 12.94 -11.02
CA ALA A 274 -0.45 13.66 -12.30
C ALA A 274 0.81 14.54 -12.37
#